data_9b1262d15120a9d3944fa3b7c7dd9aeb
#
_entry.id   9b1262d15120a9d3944fa3b7c7dd9aeb
#
_cell.length_a   1.000
_cell.length_b   1.000
_cell.length_c   1.000
_cell.angle_alpha   90.00
_cell.angle_beta   90.00
_cell.angle_gamma   90.00
#
_symmetry.space_group_name_H-M   'P 1'
#
loop_
_entity.id
_entity.type
_entity.pdbx_description
1 polymer ?
#
loop_
_entity_poly.entity_id
_entity_poly.type
_entity_poly.pdbx_seq_one_letter_code
_entity_poly.pdbx_strand_id
1 'polypeptide(L)'
;MRNPKWTRDELLLTLDFYHKNFPNIPEQNSGPISSLSKTLRNIKTTLDKNIDSKYRNENGVYMKLMNFHHINPEYSGKGLKRASQLDREIFEEFINKNDELSEISEKIQELVNSSDYDPMVNEIIDDDYEGREGKLLTRVHKYRERDPKIVKKKKEQALKSSGKLE
;
A
#
# COMPACT_ATOMS: atom_id res chain seq x y z
N MET A 1 5.34 -5.69 -23.40
CA MET A 1 5.88 -5.99 -22.05
C MET A 1 4.75 -6.22 -21.07
N ARG A 2 4.80 -7.31 -20.37
CA ARG A 2 3.76 -7.70 -19.41
C ARG A 2 3.94 -6.92 -18.10
N ASN A 3 2.87 -6.35 -17.56
CA ASN A 3 2.93 -5.65 -16.29
C ASN A 3 3.30 -6.63 -15.16
N PRO A 4 4.11 -6.18 -14.19
CA PRO A 4 4.45 -7.02 -13.05
C PRO A 4 3.20 -7.34 -12.20
N LYS A 5 3.30 -8.42 -11.44
CA LYS A 5 2.24 -8.82 -10.51
C LYS A 5 1.96 -7.72 -9.51
N TRP A 6 0.72 -7.61 -9.09
CA TRP A 6 0.34 -6.65 -8.06
C TRP A 6 1.01 -7.01 -6.74
N THR A 7 1.57 -6.00 -6.09
CA THR A 7 2.22 -6.15 -4.78
C THR A 7 1.21 -5.97 -3.66
N ARG A 8 1.59 -6.40 -2.46
CA ARG A 8 0.78 -6.20 -1.27
C ARG A 8 0.47 -4.71 -1.03
N ASP A 9 1.48 -3.84 -1.14
CA ASP A 9 1.29 -2.38 -0.98
C ASP A 9 0.19 -1.84 -1.90
N GLU A 10 0.25 -2.22 -3.17
CA GLU A 10 -0.72 -1.79 -4.16
C GLU A 10 -2.12 -2.32 -3.86
N LEU A 11 -2.22 -3.57 -3.43
CA LEU A 11 -3.50 -4.20 -3.11
C LEU A 11 -4.11 -3.63 -1.84
N LEU A 12 -3.31 -3.28 -0.84
CA LEU A 12 -3.80 -2.63 0.37
C LEU A 12 -4.49 -1.30 0.05
N LEU A 13 -3.86 -0.47 -0.76
CA LEU A 13 -4.44 0.80 -1.20
C LEU A 13 -5.70 0.60 -2.03
N THR A 14 -5.66 -0.35 -2.95
CA THR A 14 -6.78 -0.60 -3.87
C THR A 14 -7.96 -1.19 -3.12
N LEU A 15 -7.73 -2.10 -2.17
CA LEU A 15 -8.79 -2.69 -1.35
C LEU A 15 -9.43 -1.65 -0.44
N ASP A 16 -8.63 -0.77 0.18
CA ASP A 16 -9.15 0.34 0.97
C ASP A 16 -10.07 1.24 0.15
N PHE A 17 -9.62 1.60 -1.04
CA PHE A 17 -10.44 2.36 -1.99
C PHE A 17 -11.74 1.63 -2.33
N TYR A 18 -11.64 0.32 -2.57
CA TYR A 18 -12.80 -0.53 -2.85
C TYR A 18 -13.83 -0.47 -1.72
N HIS A 19 -13.40 -0.68 -0.50
CA HIS A 19 -14.31 -0.67 0.66
C HIS A 19 -14.95 0.71 0.90
N LYS A 20 -14.21 1.78 0.68
CA LYS A 20 -14.73 3.15 0.84
C LYS A 20 -15.80 3.51 -0.18
N ASN A 21 -15.78 2.87 -1.35
CA ASN A 21 -16.70 3.18 -2.45
C ASN A 21 -17.78 2.10 -2.68
N PHE A 22 -17.60 0.91 -2.13
CA PHE A 22 -18.56 -0.18 -2.27
C PHE A 22 -19.97 0.22 -1.76
N PRO A 23 -21.04 -0.10 -2.47
CA PRO A 23 -21.14 -0.87 -3.70
C PRO A 23 -21.00 -0.06 -4.99
N ASN A 24 -20.85 1.26 -4.90
CA ASN A 24 -20.86 2.18 -6.04
C ASN A 24 -19.44 2.55 -6.46
N ILE A 25 -18.73 1.62 -7.08
CA ILE A 25 -17.35 1.85 -7.54
C ILE A 25 -17.38 2.90 -8.67
N PRO A 26 -16.54 3.97 -8.58
CA PRO A 26 -16.48 4.98 -9.64
C PRO A 26 -16.13 4.41 -11.01
N GLU A 27 -16.56 5.10 -12.06
CA GLU A 27 -16.29 4.70 -13.43
C GLU A 27 -14.79 4.75 -13.76
N GLN A 28 -14.37 3.94 -14.72
CA GLN A 28 -12.99 3.77 -15.14
C GLN A 28 -12.27 5.09 -15.44
N ASN A 29 -12.94 6.03 -16.08
CA ASN A 29 -12.35 7.30 -16.51
C ASN A 29 -12.62 8.44 -15.52
N SER A 30 -13.05 8.11 -14.30
CA SER A 30 -13.36 9.12 -13.29
C SER A 30 -12.11 9.67 -12.61
N GLY A 31 -12.27 10.84 -11.98
CA GLY A 31 -11.20 11.46 -11.18
C GLY A 31 -10.68 10.58 -10.06
N PRO A 32 -11.56 9.94 -9.26
CA PRO A 32 -11.08 9.04 -8.19
C PRO A 32 -10.23 7.88 -8.69
N ILE A 33 -10.59 7.25 -9.80
CA ILE A 33 -9.79 6.17 -10.39
C ILE A 33 -8.44 6.69 -10.90
N SER A 34 -8.44 7.85 -11.55
CA SER A 34 -7.22 8.50 -12.01
C SER A 34 -6.27 8.82 -10.84
N SER A 35 -6.81 9.32 -9.74
CA SER A 35 -6.03 9.61 -8.53
C SER A 35 -5.44 8.36 -7.92
N LEU A 36 -6.21 7.28 -7.84
CA LEU A 36 -5.71 5.99 -7.32
C LEU A 36 -4.60 5.43 -8.22
N SER A 37 -4.79 5.48 -9.54
CA SER A 37 -3.77 5.08 -10.50
C SER A 37 -2.46 5.83 -10.26
N LYS A 38 -2.54 7.12 -10.09
CA LYS A 38 -1.37 7.98 -9.84
C LYS A 38 -0.66 7.60 -8.54
N THR A 39 -1.40 7.36 -7.48
CA THR A 39 -0.84 6.93 -6.20
C THR A 39 -0.12 5.58 -6.32
N LEU A 40 -0.72 4.63 -7.00
CA LEU A 40 -0.13 3.31 -7.23
C LEU A 40 1.17 3.40 -8.04
N ARG A 41 1.20 4.25 -9.05
CA ARG A 41 2.41 4.50 -9.85
C ARG A 41 3.51 5.14 -9.00
N ASN A 42 3.16 6.00 -8.08
CA ASN A 42 4.11 6.64 -7.16
C ASN A 42 4.74 5.62 -6.20
N ILE A 43 4.01 4.60 -5.76
CA ILE A 43 4.57 3.50 -4.96
C ILE A 43 5.71 2.83 -5.74
N LYS A 44 5.44 2.46 -6.97
CA LYS A 44 6.44 1.82 -7.83
C LYS A 44 7.64 2.72 -8.08
N THR A 45 7.41 4.00 -8.34
CA THR A 45 8.48 4.97 -8.55
C THR A 45 9.35 5.13 -7.31
N THR A 46 8.75 5.04 -6.12
CA THR A 46 9.50 5.09 -4.86
C THR A 46 10.39 3.86 -4.67
N LEU A 47 9.89 2.68 -5.04
CA LEU A 47 10.61 1.42 -4.88
C LEU A 47 11.57 1.13 -6.06
N ASP A 48 11.19 1.55 -7.26
CA ASP A 48 11.90 1.26 -8.51
C ASP A 48 11.48 2.32 -9.54
N LYS A 49 12.44 3.03 -10.10
CA LYS A 49 12.16 4.15 -11.01
C LYS A 49 11.74 3.72 -12.42
N ASN A 50 11.80 2.43 -12.74
CA ASN A 50 11.44 1.92 -14.06
C ASN A 50 9.96 1.55 -14.13
N ILE A 51 9.15 2.47 -14.65
CA ILE A 51 7.72 2.21 -14.87
C ILE A 51 7.33 2.51 -16.31
N ASP A 52 6.48 1.63 -16.86
CA ASP A 52 5.86 1.78 -18.16
C ASP A 52 4.63 2.70 -18.04
N SER A 53 4.28 3.40 -19.11
CA SER A 53 3.08 4.26 -19.17
C SER A 53 1.78 3.48 -18.91
N LYS A 54 1.76 2.19 -19.21
CA LYS A 54 0.60 1.31 -18.99
C LYS A 54 0.54 0.71 -17.59
N TYR A 55 1.60 0.87 -16.81
CA TYR A 55 1.68 0.31 -15.47
C TYR A 55 0.61 0.94 -14.57
N ARG A 56 -0.27 0.10 -14.02
CA ARG A 56 -1.35 0.53 -13.11
C ARG A 56 -2.12 1.74 -13.65
N ASN A 57 -2.42 1.73 -14.96
CA ASN A 57 -3.26 2.76 -15.58
C ASN A 57 -4.71 2.61 -15.10
N GLU A 58 -5.57 3.57 -15.47
CA GLU A 58 -6.96 3.58 -15.02
C GLU A 58 -7.70 2.29 -15.36
N ASN A 59 -7.46 1.73 -16.56
CA ASN A 59 -8.07 0.48 -16.94
C ASN A 59 -7.63 -0.68 -16.04
N GLY A 60 -6.33 -0.79 -15.77
CA GLY A 60 -5.78 -1.83 -14.90
C GLY A 60 -6.30 -1.74 -13.47
N VAL A 61 -6.38 -0.53 -12.95
CA VAL A 61 -6.93 -0.27 -11.61
C VAL A 61 -8.41 -0.64 -11.54
N TYR A 62 -9.19 -0.21 -12.53
CA TYR A 62 -10.61 -0.53 -12.59
C TYR A 62 -10.83 -2.05 -12.66
N MET A 63 -10.05 -2.75 -13.46
CA MET A 63 -10.13 -4.21 -13.55
C MET A 63 -9.82 -4.88 -12.19
N LYS A 64 -8.89 -4.37 -11.44
CA LYS A 64 -8.57 -4.90 -10.10
C LYS A 64 -9.74 -4.69 -9.14
N LEU A 65 -10.38 -3.54 -9.19
CA LEU A 65 -11.60 -3.28 -8.40
C LEU A 65 -12.72 -4.26 -8.75
N MET A 66 -12.84 -4.58 -10.04
CA MET A 66 -13.83 -5.58 -10.50
C MET A 66 -13.46 -6.99 -10.04
N ASN A 67 -12.18 -7.30 -9.90
CA ASN A 67 -11.73 -8.55 -9.27
C ASN A 67 -12.21 -8.64 -7.81
N PHE A 68 -12.15 -7.55 -7.05
CA PHE A 68 -12.66 -7.52 -5.70
C PHE A 68 -14.18 -7.69 -5.66
N HIS A 69 -14.91 -7.12 -6.63
CA HIS A 69 -16.35 -7.38 -6.76
C HIS A 69 -16.63 -8.88 -6.91
N HIS A 70 -15.83 -9.58 -7.72
CA HIS A 70 -16.01 -11.02 -7.92
C HIS A 70 -15.76 -11.81 -6.63
N ILE A 71 -14.78 -11.40 -5.82
CA ILE A 71 -14.43 -12.05 -4.57
C ILE A 71 -15.48 -11.75 -3.47
N ASN A 72 -16.04 -10.54 -3.46
CA ASN A 72 -16.89 -10.06 -2.39
C ASN A 72 -18.26 -10.76 -2.40
N PRO A 73 -18.59 -11.55 -1.36
CA PRO A 73 -19.87 -12.26 -1.32
C PRO A 73 -21.09 -11.32 -1.17
N GLU A 74 -20.89 -10.10 -0.71
CA GLU A 74 -21.95 -9.11 -0.58
C GLU A 74 -22.31 -8.42 -1.90
N TYR A 75 -21.48 -8.58 -2.94
CA TYR A 75 -21.76 -8.02 -4.25
C TYR A 75 -22.63 -8.96 -5.05
N SER A 76 -23.80 -8.48 -5.47
CA SER A 76 -24.80 -9.30 -6.20
C SER A 76 -24.52 -9.41 -7.69
N GLY A 77 -23.61 -8.61 -8.24
CA GLY A 77 -23.22 -8.64 -9.65
C GLY A 77 -22.14 -9.68 -9.93
N LYS A 78 -21.61 -9.67 -11.15
CA LYS A 78 -20.67 -10.69 -11.60
C LYS A 78 -19.21 -10.35 -11.32
N GLY A 79 -18.79 -9.10 -11.38
CA GLY A 79 -17.40 -8.73 -11.28
C GLY A 79 -16.51 -9.39 -12.34
N LEU A 80 -15.20 -9.36 -12.15
CA LEU A 80 -14.21 -9.93 -13.06
C LEU A 80 -13.54 -11.15 -12.43
N LYS A 81 -13.67 -12.32 -13.08
CA LYS A 81 -13.32 -13.63 -12.52
C LYS A 81 -11.84 -13.90 -12.26
N ARG A 82 -10.90 -13.20 -12.86
CA ARG A 82 -9.48 -13.53 -12.78
C ARG A 82 -8.74 -12.91 -11.61
N ALA A 83 -9.35 -12.94 -10.42
CA ALA A 83 -8.67 -12.52 -9.20
C ALA A 83 -7.51 -13.46 -8.88
N SER A 84 -6.38 -12.90 -8.43
CA SER A 84 -5.23 -13.69 -8.00
C SER A 84 -5.45 -14.27 -6.61
N GLN A 85 -4.60 -15.22 -6.23
CA GLN A 85 -4.61 -15.76 -4.88
C GLN A 85 -4.32 -14.68 -3.83
N LEU A 86 -3.37 -13.79 -4.13
CA LEU A 86 -3.04 -12.69 -3.23
C LEU A 86 -4.21 -11.72 -3.06
N ASP A 87 -4.98 -11.45 -4.12
CA ASP A 87 -6.20 -10.64 -4.02
C ASP A 87 -7.17 -11.25 -3.00
N ARG A 88 -7.36 -12.55 -3.05
CA ARG A 88 -8.26 -13.28 -2.13
C ARG A 88 -7.74 -13.28 -0.71
N GLU A 89 -6.45 -13.53 -0.52
CA GLU A 89 -5.82 -13.55 0.78
C GLU A 89 -5.94 -12.20 1.50
N ILE A 90 -5.65 -11.11 0.79
CA ILE A 90 -5.73 -9.75 1.35
C ILE A 90 -7.19 -9.38 1.65
N PHE A 91 -8.09 -9.70 0.75
CA PHE A 91 -9.52 -9.45 0.98
C PHE A 91 -10.02 -10.13 2.26
N GLU A 92 -9.68 -11.41 2.44
CA GLU A 92 -10.05 -12.17 3.63
C GLU A 92 -9.36 -11.68 4.90
N GLU A 93 -8.09 -11.31 4.80
CA GLU A 93 -7.31 -10.81 5.93
C GLU A 93 -7.92 -9.56 6.56
N PHE A 94 -8.47 -8.68 5.72
CA PHE A 94 -9.03 -7.42 6.20
C PHE A 94 -10.56 -7.40 6.23
N ILE A 95 -11.20 -8.56 6.11
CA ILE A 95 -12.65 -8.63 6.26
C ILE A 95 -13.02 -8.19 7.68
N ASN A 96 -13.99 -7.27 7.81
CA ASN A 96 -14.37 -6.64 9.09
C ASN A 96 -13.24 -5.86 9.78
N LYS A 97 -12.18 -5.51 9.05
CA LYS A 97 -11.02 -4.74 9.56
C LYS A 97 -10.77 -3.49 8.72
N ASN A 98 -11.83 -2.84 8.28
CA ASN A 98 -11.75 -1.68 7.40
C ASN A 98 -10.98 -0.51 8.04
N ASP A 99 -11.13 -0.30 9.34
CA ASP A 99 -10.41 0.77 10.05
C ASP A 99 -8.91 0.54 10.06
N GLU A 100 -8.47 -0.69 10.30
CA GLU A 100 -7.06 -1.06 10.26
C GLU A 100 -6.47 -0.91 8.86
N LEU A 101 -7.22 -1.38 7.86
CA LEU A 101 -6.82 -1.26 6.45
C LEU A 101 -6.69 0.22 6.03
N SER A 102 -7.66 1.04 6.43
CA SER A 102 -7.65 2.47 6.13
C SER A 102 -6.43 3.17 6.76
N GLU A 103 -6.09 2.82 7.99
CA GLU A 103 -4.92 3.36 8.68
C GLU A 103 -3.62 3.00 7.96
N ILE A 104 -3.47 1.74 7.56
CA ILE A 104 -2.30 1.28 6.80
C ILE A 104 -2.21 2.01 5.45
N SER A 105 -3.32 2.10 4.74
CA SER A 105 -3.40 2.79 3.45
C SER A 105 -2.99 4.25 3.56
N GLU A 106 -3.48 4.96 4.58
CA GLU A 106 -3.12 6.36 4.83
C GLU A 106 -1.63 6.53 5.10
N LYS A 107 -1.04 5.65 5.89
CA LYS A 107 0.40 5.68 6.18
C LYS A 107 1.23 5.46 4.93
N ILE A 108 0.83 4.54 4.07
CA ILE A 108 1.51 4.31 2.79
C ILE A 108 1.42 5.55 1.91
N GLN A 109 0.24 6.16 1.79
CA GLN A 109 0.03 7.36 0.99
C GLN A 109 0.85 8.54 1.49
N GLU A 110 0.88 8.76 2.80
CA GLU A 110 1.69 9.82 3.41
C GLU A 110 3.18 9.63 3.08
N LEU A 111 3.66 8.40 3.20
CA LEU A 111 5.06 8.09 2.92
C LEU A 111 5.41 8.32 1.45
N VAL A 112 4.56 7.89 0.53
CA VAL A 112 4.77 8.02 -0.91
C VAL A 112 4.73 9.49 -1.35
N ASN A 113 3.85 10.28 -0.75
CA ASN A 113 3.68 11.70 -1.08
C ASN A 113 4.65 12.62 -0.31
N SER A 114 5.40 12.07 0.64
CA SER A 114 6.33 12.82 1.47
C SER A 114 7.72 12.85 0.83
N SER A 115 8.48 13.91 1.08
CA SER A 115 9.89 13.99 0.72
C SER A 115 10.79 13.29 1.75
N ASP A 116 10.18 12.73 2.80
CA ASP A 116 10.92 12.11 3.92
C ASP A 116 11.36 10.67 3.65
N TYR A 117 10.89 10.08 2.55
CA TYR A 117 11.33 8.73 2.19
C TYR A 117 12.77 8.77 1.69
N ASP A 118 13.67 8.14 2.43
CA ASP A 118 15.07 8.07 2.06
C ASP A 118 15.30 6.92 1.08
N PRO A 119 15.80 7.19 -0.14
CA PRO A 119 16.10 6.13 -1.11
C PRO A 119 17.08 5.08 -0.59
N MET A 120 17.90 5.41 0.38
CA MET A 120 18.83 4.46 1.01
C MET A 120 18.11 3.31 1.71
N VAL A 121 16.85 3.49 2.09
CA VAL A 121 16.03 2.43 2.68
C VAL A 121 15.98 1.20 1.76
N ASN A 122 15.87 1.43 0.45
CA ASN A 122 15.83 0.35 -0.53
C ASN A 122 17.18 -0.36 -0.71
N GLU A 123 18.28 0.36 -0.48
CA GLU A 123 19.63 -0.19 -0.64
C GLU A 123 20.11 -0.98 0.58
N ILE A 124 19.73 -0.50 1.77
CA ILE A 124 20.24 -1.06 3.04
C ILE A 124 19.46 -2.31 3.44
N ILE A 125 18.20 -2.37 3.11
CA ILE A 125 17.34 -3.49 3.50
C ILE A 125 17.03 -4.36 2.28
N ASP A 126 17.94 -5.28 2.02
CA ASP A 126 17.75 -6.33 1.02
C ASP A 126 17.13 -7.54 1.72
N ASP A 127 15.89 -7.38 2.13
CA ASP A 127 15.13 -8.40 2.86
C ASP A 127 13.77 -8.55 2.17
N ASP A 128 13.47 -9.74 1.72
CA ASP A 128 12.20 -10.06 1.08
C ASP A 128 11.04 -10.14 2.08
N TYR A 129 11.32 -9.98 3.38
CA TYR A 129 10.27 -10.00 4.39
C TYR A 129 9.33 -8.81 4.20
N GLU A 130 8.06 -9.14 4.08
CA GLU A 130 7.00 -8.17 3.91
C GLU A 130 6.00 -8.38 5.04
N GLY A 131 5.91 -7.38 5.93
CA GLY A 131 4.95 -7.42 7.00
C GLY A 131 3.52 -7.22 6.52
N ARG A 132 2.56 -7.36 7.44
CA ARG A 132 1.15 -7.17 7.17
C ARG A 132 0.84 -5.79 6.58
N GLU A 133 1.60 -4.79 6.99
CA GLU A 133 1.50 -3.40 6.55
C GLU A 133 2.11 -3.14 5.16
N GLY A 134 2.65 -4.17 4.50
CA GLY A 134 3.23 -4.07 3.18
C GLY A 134 4.74 -3.78 3.21
N LYS A 135 5.35 -3.81 2.04
CA LYS A 135 6.81 -3.73 1.88
C LYS A 135 7.38 -2.36 2.26
N LEU A 136 6.70 -1.30 1.85
CA LEU A 136 7.18 0.07 2.05
C LEU A 136 7.30 0.42 3.52
N LEU A 137 6.24 0.23 4.29
CA LEU A 137 6.22 0.52 5.72
C LEU A 137 7.16 -0.41 6.49
N THR A 138 7.21 -1.69 6.10
CA THR A 138 8.11 -2.66 6.73
C THR A 138 9.57 -2.24 6.57
N ARG A 139 9.96 -1.82 5.38
CA ARG A 139 11.32 -1.34 5.12
C ARG A 139 11.67 -0.10 5.93
N VAL A 140 10.75 0.85 6.02
CA VAL A 140 10.97 2.07 6.79
C VAL A 140 11.14 1.75 8.28
N HIS A 141 10.30 0.88 8.84
CA HIS A 141 10.41 0.47 10.23
C HIS A 141 11.75 -0.22 10.52
N LYS A 142 12.17 -1.13 9.67
CA LYS A 142 13.47 -1.83 9.83
C LYS A 142 14.64 -0.88 9.69
N TYR A 143 14.57 0.07 8.77
CA TYR A 143 15.59 1.09 8.58
C TYR A 143 15.76 1.93 9.86
N ARG A 144 14.64 2.39 10.43
CA ARG A 144 14.63 3.19 11.67
C ARG A 144 15.18 2.40 12.85
N GLU A 145 14.91 1.11 12.93
CA GLU A 145 15.43 0.24 13.97
C GLU A 145 16.95 0.03 13.86
N ARG A 146 17.47 0.01 12.62
CA ARG A 146 18.89 -0.24 12.34
C ARG A 146 19.76 1.01 12.32
N ASP A 147 19.17 2.20 12.20
CA ASP A 147 19.92 3.45 12.15
C ASP A 147 20.32 3.90 13.56
N PRO A 148 21.63 3.92 13.89
CA PRO A 148 22.09 4.30 15.23
C PRO A 148 21.71 5.73 15.60
N LYS A 149 21.67 6.65 14.65
CA LYS A 149 21.31 8.06 14.89
C LYS A 149 19.85 8.19 15.29
N ILE A 150 18.96 7.45 14.65
CA ILE A 150 17.53 7.47 14.97
C ILE A 150 17.28 6.82 16.32
N VAL A 151 17.93 5.70 16.60
CA VAL A 151 17.83 5.00 17.89
C VAL A 151 18.29 5.91 19.00
N LYS A 152 19.43 6.58 18.83
CA LYS A 152 19.98 7.54 19.80
C LYS A 152 19.00 8.69 20.07
N LYS A 153 18.43 9.27 19.01
CA LYS A 153 17.46 10.36 19.11
C LYS A 153 16.21 9.94 19.87
N LYS A 154 15.70 8.73 19.60
CA LYS A 154 14.56 8.17 20.33
C LYS A 154 14.86 7.98 21.81
N LYS A 155 16.04 7.49 22.16
CA LYS A 155 16.47 7.34 23.56
C LYS A 155 16.54 8.69 24.26
N GLU A 156 17.07 9.70 23.62
CA GLU A 156 17.13 11.06 24.16
C GLU A 156 15.75 11.67 24.37
N GLN A 157 14.81 11.44 23.45
CA GLN A 157 13.44 11.89 23.61
C GLN A 157 12.72 11.17 24.74
N ALA A 158 12.93 9.87 24.87
CA ALA A 158 12.38 9.07 25.97
C ALA A 158 12.93 9.56 27.32
N LEU A 159 14.21 9.92 27.37
CA LEU A 159 14.86 10.53 28.52
C LEU A 159 14.19 11.84 28.94
N LYS A 160 13.93 12.73 27.98
CA LYS A 160 13.33 14.02 28.24
C LYS A 160 11.87 13.92 28.68
N SER A 161 11.11 12.96 28.14
CA SER A 161 9.69 12.80 28.44
C SER A 161 9.43 12.07 29.76
N SER A 162 10.31 11.16 30.16
CA SER A 162 10.16 10.40 31.41
C SER A 162 10.86 10.99 32.62
N GLY A 163 11.76 11.97 32.43
CA GLY A 163 12.58 12.56 33.52
C GLY A 163 13.52 11.56 34.16
N LYS A 164 13.60 10.37 33.62
CA LYS A 164 14.41 9.27 34.13
C LYS A 164 15.08 8.54 33.03
N LEU A 165 16.33 8.85 32.87
CA LEU A 165 17.17 7.81 32.33
C LEU A 165 18.50 7.95 33.06
N GLU A 166 18.54 7.19 33.97
CA GLU A 166 19.80 6.90 34.60
C GLU A 166 20.46 5.79 33.79
#